data_5e37e673e528b657ddb50889d5c7fff7
#
_entry.id   5e37e673e528b657ddb50889d5c7fff7
#
_cell.length_a   1.000
_cell.length_b   1.000
_cell.length_c   1.000
_cell.angle_alpha   90.00
_cell.angle_beta   90.00
_cell.angle_gamma   90.00
#
_symmetry.space_group_name_H-M   'P 1'
#
loop_
_entity.id
_entity.type
_entity.pdbx_description
1 polymer ?
#
loop_
_entity_poly.entity_id
_entity_poly.type
_entity_poly.pdbx_seq_one_letter_code
_entity_poly.pdbx_strand_id
1 'polypeptide(L)'
;MSPLFDGKIPGTEILATIKNENVGLLLQIPWDFDKKKPCIVAVPASDSDGLYNAKDIQIRGLWGLKHNCAVVYNDKGLGNGIYDITNDEGFTIDGKVAKDNLLFKPYIKNKTNYIKQNPHRYAIKQLHSKQNPESKWATYILNSFDFALYELNEMFPTMGKLDFTYNNTLTLIYGANDGATAALKAAESIGESKIKGVVAVNPQIQLDQENTSLIMETKFSVKRFQLKSAIDYSTFAALYIPCAIPAIDPSKHDNYVPYASKYLFSQNRCDELKNANLLSNGTPKEALEKLHNYGWSPETDFQLPYFYYYESIYYPYKYISAYGKFDVTENMCDFSVASTQQDPYYNSGEVKPLKEIKFPEIWGLYNEHLPIWANEDATAIDLVENKDMTSPRREWYSSSQIVDQIDYGTKGAICLRKEINNQRVKEGLKQIQSSANLHKIKTFIVHGKNNVKQLAEHTSRPYVALNSVIEGKESQLRYIEVENASYLDGKVPFDNTLLAIDYYGEDAMEWLWANLTNNTTLPESQVIRTKPRGGNIGRAPQVTTENLVPISQKPDSNDLIKANNGGIFIPY
;
A
#
# COMPACT_ATOMS: atom_id res chain seq x y z
N MET A 1 -6.02 -12.01 -16.20
CA MET A 1 -5.32 -10.91 -16.90
C MET A 1 -6.25 -10.36 -17.94
N SER A 2 -6.69 -9.11 -17.77
CA SER A 2 -7.23 -8.38 -18.92
C SER A 2 -6.21 -8.50 -20.06
N PRO A 3 -6.61 -8.81 -21.31
CA PRO A 3 -5.67 -8.84 -22.41
C PRO A 3 -4.96 -7.48 -22.41
N LEU A 4 -3.62 -7.50 -22.39
CA LEU A 4 -2.81 -6.31 -22.53
C LEU A 4 -3.38 -5.52 -23.69
N PHE A 5 -3.87 -4.33 -23.39
CA PHE A 5 -4.44 -3.45 -24.40
C PHE A 5 -3.27 -2.94 -25.26
N ASP A 6 -3.06 -3.52 -26.43
CA ASP A 6 -2.02 -3.13 -27.39
C ASP A 6 -2.29 -1.76 -28.03
N GLY A 7 -3.43 -1.14 -27.72
CA GLY A 7 -3.85 0.12 -28.30
C GLY A 7 -3.56 1.31 -27.36
N LYS A 8 -2.99 2.36 -27.92
CA LYS A 8 -2.92 3.68 -27.28
C LYS A 8 -4.29 4.34 -27.37
N ILE A 9 -4.82 4.83 -26.24
CA ILE A 9 -5.99 5.70 -26.25
C ILE A 9 -5.52 7.11 -26.58
N PRO A 10 -5.90 7.69 -27.71
CA PRO A 10 -5.51 9.06 -28.04
C PRO A 10 -6.20 10.04 -27.09
N GLY A 11 -5.44 11.03 -26.62
CA GLY A 11 -5.94 11.99 -25.64
C GLY A 11 -4.91 13.09 -25.34
N THR A 12 -5.23 13.88 -24.33
CA THR A 12 -4.37 14.93 -23.78
C THR A 12 -3.94 14.55 -22.38
N GLU A 13 -2.67 14.74 -22.07
CA GLU A 13 -2.11 14.61 -20.73
C GLU A 13 -1.66 15.97 -20.20
N ILE A 14 -2.02 16.26 -18.96
CA ILE A 14 -1.67 17.50 -18.27
C ILE A 14 -1.04 17.16 -16.93
N LEU A 15 0.19 17.62 -16.72
CA LEU A 15 0.91 17.51 -15.44
C LEU A 15 0.77 18.80 -14.65
N ALA A 16 0.50 18.68 -13.36
CA ALA A 16 0.41 19.82 -12.45
C ALA A 16 0.90 19.46 -11.06
N THR A 17 1.09 20.47 -10.22
CA THR A 17 1.39 20.31 -8.80
C THR A 17 0.47 21.16 -7.95
N ILE A 18 0.02 20.61 -6.82
CA ILE A 18 -0.62 21.42 -5.79
C ILE A 18 0.46 22.27 -5.14
N LYS A 19 0.38 23.58 -5.34
CA LYS A 19 1.36 24.55 -4.86
C LYS A 19 1.51 24.49 -3.33
N ASN A 20 2.73 24.65 -2.86
CA ASN A 20 3.14 24.62 -1.45
C ASN A 20 3.12 23.22 -0.79
N GLU A 21 2.52 22.22 -1.39
CA GLU A 21 2.49 20.86 -0.86
C GLU A 21 3.29 19.89 -1.74
N ASN A 22 3.64 20.32 -2.95
CA ASN A 22 4.36 19.55 -3.96
C ASN A 22 3.70 18.18 -4.21
N VAL A 23 2.36 18.18 -4.26
CA VAL A 23 1.59 16.99 -4.64
C VAL A 23 1.45 16.97 -6.14
N GLY A 24 1.95 15.91 -6.77
CA GLY A 24 1.87 15.74 -8.21
C GLY A 24 0.46 15.33 -8.66
N LEU A 25 0.04 15.89 -9.77
CA LEU A 25 -1.21 15.56 -10.46
C LEU A 25 -0.93 15.22 -11.93
N LEU A 26 -1.60 14.21 -12.44
CA LEU A 26 -1.63 13.86 -13.86
C LEU A 26 -3.10 13.74 -14.29
N LEU A 27 -3.53 14.51 -15.26
CA LEU A 27 -4.85 14.42 -15.87
C LEU A 27 -4.74 13.86 -17.29
N GLN A 28 -5.52 12.81 -17.58
CA GLN A 28 -5.67 12.24 -18.90
C GLN A 28 -7.11 12.46 -19.39
N ILE A 29 -7.26 13.08 -20.56
CA ILE A 29 -8.56 13.35 -21.19
C ILE A 29 -8.56 12.64 -22.55
N PRO A 30 -9.37 11.58 -22.76
CA PRO A 30 -9.45 10.90 -24.04
C PRO A 30 -10.14 11.78 -25.07
N TRP A 31 -9.77 11.66 -26.35
CA TRP A 31 -10.42 12.42 -27.43
C TRP A 31 -11.93 12.12 -27.53
N ASP A 32 -12.33 10.91 -27.13
CA ASP A 32 -13.73 10.48 -27.09
C ASP A 32 -14.43 10.83 -25.76
N PHE A 33 -13.90 11.78 -25.00
CA PHE A 33 -14.53 12.25 -23.76
C PHE A 33 -15.99 12.66 -23.98
N ASP A 34 -16.91 12.05 -23.20
CA ASP A 34 -18.35 12.31 -23.38
C ASP A 34 -18.79 13.60 -22.69
N LYS A 35 -18.83 14.69 -23.45
CA LYS A 35 -19.30 16.00 -22.96
C LYS A 35 -20.77 16.04 -22.58
N LYS A 36 -21.59 15.10 -23.03
CA LYS A 36 -23.04 15.06 -22.72
C LYS A 36 -23.31 14.31 -21.43
N LYS A 37 -22.46 13.35 -21.09
CA LYS A 37 -22.51 12.58 -19.84
C LYS A 37 -21.09 12.58 -19.22
N PRO A 38 -20.61 13.77 -18.81
CA PRO A 38 -19.23 13.89 -18.36
C PRO A 38 -18.97 13.08 -17.09
N CYS A 39 -17.81 12.44 -17.06
CA CYS A 39 -17.33 11.71 -15.90
C CYS A 39 -15.85 11.95 -15.66
N ILE A 40 -15.47 11.91 -14.39
CA ILE A 40 -14.08 11.98 -13.93
C ILE A 40 -13.84 10.83 -12.97
N VAL A 41 -12.77 10.07 -13.19
CA VAL A 41 -12.29 9.03 -12.28
C VAL A 41 -11.01 9.53 -11.62
N ALA A 42 -11.03 9.70 -10.29
CA ALA A 42 -9.81 9.95 -9.53
C ALA A 42 -9.15 8.63 -9.17
N VAL A 43 -7.86 8.52 -9.48
CA VAL A 43 -7.02 7.36 -9.18
C VAL A 43 -5.87 7.83 -8.28
N PRO A 44 -6.05 7.81 -6.95
CA PRO A 44 -4.94 8.09 -6.03
C PRO A 44 -3.91 6.96 -6.10
N ALA A 45 -2.63 7.32 -6.09
CA ALA A 45 -1.53 6.37 -6.19
C ALA A 45 -1.69 5.24 -5.16
N SER A 46 -1.61 4.00 -5.60
CA SER A 46 -1.81 2.83 -4.74
C SER A 46 -0.69 2.64 -3.73
N ASP A 47 0.51 3.07 -4.09
CA ASP A 47 1.72 2.97 -3.27
C ASP A 47 2.51 4.30 -3.30
N SER A 48 3.75 4.29 -2.89
CA SER A 48 4.63 5.49 -2.91
C SER A 48 5.26 5.79 -4.26
N ASP A 49 5.01 4.98 -5.29
CA ASP A 49 5.56 5.14 -6.65
C ASP A 49 5.07 6.42 -7.37
N GLY A 50 4.07 7.08 -6.79
CA GLY A 50 3.54 8.32 -7.31
C GLY A 50 2.66 8.15 -8.53
N LEU A 51 2.73 9.13 -9.44
CA LEU A 51 1.83 9.22 -10.62
C LEU A 51 2.05 8.12 -11.67
N TYR A 52 3.20 7.48 -11.66
CA TYR A 52 3.63 6.57 -12.73
C TYR A 52 3.53 5.10 -12.36
N ASN A 53 2.76 4.76 -11.33
CA ASN A 53 2.51 3.36 -10.99
C ASN A 53 1.80 2.65 -12.14
N ALA A 54 2.42 1.58 -12.64
CA ALA A 54 1.94 0.87 -13.82
C ALA A 54 0.53 0.29 -13.64
N LYS A 55 0.21 -0.26 -12.47
CA LYS A 55 -1.14 -0.81 -12.19
C LYS A 55 -2.21 0.28 -12.10
N ASP A 56 -1.87 1.44 -11.55
CA ASP A 56 -2.81 2.56 -11.48
C ASP A 56 -3.16 3.07 -12.88
N ILE A 57 -2.18 3.16 -13.77
CA ILE A 57 -2.39 3.60 -15.16
C ILE A 57 -3.07 2.52 -15.99
N GLN A 58 -2.53 1.28 -15.99
CA GLN A 58 -2.92 0.22 -16.92
C GLN A 58 -4.20 -0.53 -16.52
N ILE A 59 -4.65 -0.38 -15.28
CA ILE A 59 -5.86 -1.02 -14.77
C ILE A 59 -6.89 0.05 -14.43
N ARG A 60 -6.62 0.85 -13.39
CA ARG A 60 -7.61 1.77 -12.82
C ARG A 60 -7.90 2.95 -13.73
N GLY A 61 -6.86 3.59 -14.24
CA GLY A 61 -7.02 4.68 -15.19
C GLY A 61 -7.55 4.21 -16.53
N LEU A 62 -7.04 3.09 -17.05
CA LEU A 62 -7.52 2.49 -18.30
C LEU A 62 -9.02 2.18 -18.23
N TRP A 63 -9.54 1.72 -17.08
CA TRP A 63 -10.98 1.53 -16.88
C TRP A 63 -11.75 2.82 -17.14
N GLY A 64 -11.32 3.94 -16.54
CA GLY A 64 -11.95 5.25 -16.72
C GLY A 64 -11.90 5.73 -18.17
N LEU A 65 -10.73 5.63 -18.81
CA LEU A 65 -10.54 6.04 -20.20
C LEU A 65 -11.41 5.21 -21.18
N LYS A 66 -11.58 3.91 -20.96
CA LYS A 66 -12.48 3.05 -21.76
C LYS A 66 -13.97 3.42 -21.60
N HIS A 67 -14.32 4.07 -20.51
CA HIS A 67 -15.67 4.59 -20.28
C HIS A 67 -15.82 6.05 -20.76
N ASN A 68 -14.86 6.55 -21.54
CA ASN A 68 -14.81 7.93 -22.04
C ASN A 68 -14.82 8.99 -20.94
N CYS A 69 -14.31 8.65 -19.75
CA CYS A 69 -14.11 9.56 -18.63
C CYS A 69 -12.74 10.24 -18.72
N ALA A 70 -12.63 11.44 -18.18
CA ALA A 70 -11.33 11.98 -17.80
C ALA A 70 -10.80 11.22 -16.56
N VAL A 71 -9.50 11.00 -16.49
CA VAL A 71 -8.84 10.31 -15.38
C VAL A 71 -7.82 11.22 -14.74
N VAL A 72 -7.93 11.43 -13.43
CA VAL A 72 -6.97 12.26 -12.69
C VAL A 72 -6.28 11.43 -11.63
N TYR A 73 -4.95 11.36 -11.71
CA TYR A 73 -4.08 10.71 -10.74
C TYR A 73 -3.51 11.74 -9.78
N ASN A 74 -3.24 11.33 -8.54
CA ASN A 74 -2.45 12.12 -7.60
C ASN A 74 -1.50 11.23 -6.81
N ASP A 75 -0.35 11.80 -6.43
CA ASP A 75 0.70 11.09 -5.69
C ASP A 75 0.47 11.06 -4.18
N LYS A 76 -0.68 11.55 -3.71
CA LYS A 76 -1.05 11.59 -2.29
C LYS A 76 -0.07 12.35 -1.39
N GLY A 77 0.79 13.18 -1.97
CA GLY A 77 1.86 13.87 -1.23
C GLY A 77 3.08 13.01 -0.94
N LEU A 78 3.18 11.84 -1.55
CA LEU A 78 4.29 10.88 -1.39
C LEU A 78 5.23 10.93 -2.60
N GLY A 79 4.80 10.41 -3.71
CA GLY A 79 5.39 10.49 -5.03
C GLY A 79 6.91 10.39 -5.14
N ASN A 80 7.40 10.77 -6.28
CA ASN A 80 8.78 10.67 -6.77
C ASN A 80 9.79 11.53 -5.99
N GLY A 81 9.58 11.71 -4.69
CA GLY A 81 10.39 12.59 -3.87
C GLY A 81 11.64 11.94 -3.30
N ILE A 82 12.60 11.60 -4.16
CA ILE A 82 13.96 11.23 -3.72
C ILE A 82 14.87 12.43 -3.87
N TYR A 83 15.75 12.64 -2.89
CA TYR A 83 16.70 13.71 -2.85
C TYR A 83 18.08 13.19 -2.44
N ASP A 84 19.07 13.41 -3.31
CA ASP A 84 20.48 13.16 -3.01
C ASP A 84 21.03 14.28 -2.14
N ILE A 85 21.30 13.95 -0.88
CA ILE A 85 21.76 14.92 0.10
C ILE A 85 23.18 15.42 -0.21
N THR A 86 24.01 14.53 -0.76
CA THR A 86 25.42 14.83 -1.06
C THR A 86 25.54 15.75 -2.26
N ASN A 87 24.82 15.48 -3.34
CA ASN A 87 24.91 16.21 -4.59
C ASN A 87 23.93 17.39 -4.70
N ASP A 88 23.02 17.53 -3.73
CA ASP A 88 21.98 18.56 -3.70
C ASP A 88 21.04 18.51 -4.92
N GLU A 89 20.62 17.30 -5.29
CA GLU A 89 19.83 17.01 -6.47
C GLU A 89 18.58 16.18 -6.14
N GLY A 90 17.54 16.34 -6.93
CA GLY A 90 16.28 15.60 -6.80
C GLY A 90 15.52 15.58 -8.11
N PHE A 91 14.24 15.18 -8.07
CA PHE A 91 13.39 15.09 -9.26
C PHE A 91 12.41 16.25 -9.34
N THR A 92 12.22 16.77 -10.54
CA THR A 92 11.07 17.59 -10.93
C THR A 92 9.86 16.70 -11.23
N ILE A 93 8.67 17.30 -11.40
CA ILE A 93 7.44 16.52 -11.66
C ILE A 93 7.49 15.74 -12.98
N ASP A 94 8.23 16.21 -13.96
CA ASP A 94 8.41 15.54 -15.26
C ASP A 94 9.57 14.52 -15.24
N GLY A 95 10.06 14.18 -14.04
CA GLY A 95 11.06 13.12 -13.83
C GLY A 95 12.50 13.54 -14.18
N LYS A 96 12.77 14.83 -14.40
CA LYS A 96 14.14 15.30 -14.65
C LYS A 96 14.90 15.53 -13.37
N VAL A 97 16.18 15.21 -13.38
CA VAL A 97 17.10 15.54 -12.30
C VAL A 97 17.42 17.04 -12.34
N ALA A 98 17.29 17.71 -11.20
CA ALA A 98 17.52 19.14 -11.07
C ALA A 98 17.96 19.49 -9.65
N LYS A 99 18.35 20.77 -9.45
CA LYS A 99 18.64 21.35 -8.12
C LYS A 99 17.50 22.24 -7.62
N ASP A 100 16.67 22.69 -8.55
CA ASP A 100 15.55 23.60 -8.31
C ASP A 100 14.24 23.00 -8.84
N ASN A 101 13.10 23.52 -8.39
CA ASN A 101 11.76 23.06 -8.74
C ASN A 101 11.52 21.56 -8.46
N LEU A 102 12.11 21.08 -7.37
CA LEU A 102 12.04 19.69 -6.98
C LEU A 102 10.70 19.34 -6.35
N LEU A 103 10.23 18.11 -6.60
CA LEU A 103 9.09 17.53 -5.89
C LEU A 103 9.35 17.41 -4.38
N PHE A 104 10.62 17.24 -4.00
CA PHE A 104 11.02 17.15 -2.61
C PHE A 104 12.43 17.67 -2.39
N LYS A 105 12.58 18.54 -1.39
CA LYS A 105 13.86 18.97 -0.86
C LYS A 105 13.73 19.10 0.66
N PRO A 106 14.39 18.22 1.45
CA PRO A 106 14.32 18.28 2.91
C PRO A 106 15.07 19.49 3.44
N TYR A 107 14.59 20.02 4.54
CA TYR A 107 15.41 20.93 5.33
C TYR A 107 16.38 20.12 6.19
N ILE A 108 17.68 20.35 6.03
CA ILE A 108 18.73 19.66 6.80
C ILE A 108 19.51 20.69 7.57
N LYS A 109 19.32 20.70 8.89
CA LYS A 109 20.09 21.58 9.78
C LYS A 109 21.56 21.15 9.75
N ASN A 110 22.47 22.10 9.49
CA ASN A 110 23.90 21.82 9.42
C ASN A 110 24.26 20.71 8.41
N LYS A 111 23.77 20.85 7.17
CA LYS A 111 23.91 19.87 6.09
C LYS A 111 25.36 19.39 5.89
N THR A 112 26.32 20.30 5.92
CA THR A 112 27.75 19.96 5.73
C THR A 112 28.25 18.96 6.77
N ASN A 113 27.88 19.17 8.04
CA ASN A 113 28.26 18.26 9.12
C ASN A 113 27.52 16.91 8.99
N TYR A 114 26.24 16.95 8.61
CA TYR A 114 25.47 15.74 8.38
C TYR A 114 26.10 14.87 7.27
N ILE A 115 26.46 15.46 6.13
CA ILE A 115 27.12 14.74 5.02
C ILE A 115 28.45 14.12 5.47
N LYS A 116 29.21 14.85 6.28
CA LYS A 116 30.50 14.36 6.79
C LYS A 116 30.31 13.12 7.69
N GLN A 117 29.29 13.11 8.51
CA GLN A 117 28.98 12.01 9.42
C GLN A 117 28.22 10.87 8.73
N ASN A 118 27.36 11.19 7.76
CA ASN A 118 26.51 10.26 7.05
C ASN A 118 26.69 10.46 5.52
N PRO A 119 27.80 10.00 4.93
CA PRO A 119 28.03 10.15 3.50
C PRO A 119 27.06 9.26 2.69
N HIS A 120 26.75 9.70 1.46
CA HIS A 120 25.94 8.92 0.49
C HIS A 120 24.52 8.59 0.96
N ARG A 121 23.89 9.52 1.70
CA ARG A 121 22.51 9.39 2.17
C ARG A 121 21.53 10.07 1.25
N TYR A 122 20.36 9.48 1.19
CA TYR A 122 19.19 9.99 0.47
C TYR A 122 18.09 10.37 1.46
N ALA A 123 17.34 11.39 1.11
CA ALA A 123 16.08 11.67 1.77
C ALA A 123 14.92 11.26 0.85
N ILE A 124 13.88 10.70 1.44
CA ILE A 124 12.66 10.30 0.73
C ILE A 124 11.50 11.12 1.27
N LYS A 125 10.67 11.64 0.40
CA LYS A 125 9.57 12.53 0.76
C LYS A 125 8.65 11.91 1.80
N GLN A 126 8.25 10.65 1.60
CA GLN A 126 7.40 9.93 2.54
C GLN A 126 8.01 9.81 3.95
N LEU A 127 9.32 9.59 4.03
CA LEU A 127 10.02 9.34 5.29
C LEU A 127 10.44 10.63 6.00
N HIS A 128 10.84 11.66 5.22
CA HIS A 128 11.64 12.76 5.74
C HIS A 128 11.05 14.16 5.46
N SER A 129 9.80 14.22 4.97
CA SER A 129 9.12 15.49 4.71
C SER A 129 8.68 16.23 5.97
N LYS A 130 8.73 15.60 7.14
CA LYS A 130 8.15 16.12 8.40
C LYS A 130 6.65 16.38 8.30
N GLN A 131 6.00 15.69 7.39
CA GLN A 131 4.55 15.77 7.18
C GLN A 131 3.93 14.42 7.43
N ASN A 132 2.65 14.43 7.77
CA ASN A 132 1.79 13.26 7.77
C ASN A 132 0.81 13.40 6.58
N PRO A 133 1.22 12.99 5.36
CA PRO A 133 0.42 13.24 4.16
C PRO A 133 -0.93 12.51 4.19
N GLU A 134 -1.03 11.38 4.89
CA GLU A 134 -2.27 10.62 5.01
C GLU A 134 -3.39 11.45 5.65
N SER A 135 -3.06 12.34 6.57
CA SER A 135 -4.04 13.25 7.17
C SER A 135 -4.67 14.23 6.18
N LYS A 136 -4.09 14.38 4.99
CA LYS A 136 -4.54 15.29 3.93
C LYS A 136 -5.03 14.58 2.67
N TRP A 137 -5.02 13.26 2.63
CA TRP A 137 -5.39 12.51 1.42
C TRP A 137 -6.76 12.86 0.88
N ALA A 138 -7.74 13.06 1.75
CA ALA A 138 -9.06 13.53 1.34
C ALA A 138 -8.98 14.86 0.56
N THR A 139 -8.25 15.83 1.10
CA THR A 139 -8.06 17.14 0.46
C THR A 139 -7.38 17.01 -0.90
N TYR A 140 -6.35 16.16 -1.01
CA TYR A 140 -5.64 15.98 -2.27
C TYR A 140 -6.53 15.38 -3.37
N ILE A 141 -7.40 14.43 -3.01
CA ILE A 141 -8.37 13.87 -3.97
C ILE A 141 -9.36 14.93 -4.43
N LEU A 142 -9.86 15.76 -3.51
CA LEU A 142 -10.79 16.83 -3.89
C LEU A 142 -10.13 17.86 -4.78
N ASN A 143 -8.90 18.24 -4.47
CA ASN A 143 -8.12 19.12 -5.34
C ASN A 143 -7.88 18.50 -6.73
N SER A 144 -7.79 17.16 -6.82
CA SER A 144 -7.68 16.49 -8.12
C SER A 144 -8.95 16.65 -8.95
N PHE A 145 -10.13 16.53 -8.33
CA PHE A 145 -11.39 16.79 -9.02
C PHE A 145 -11.54 18.26 -9.41
N ASP A 146 -11.21 19.19 -8.51
CA ASP A 146 -11.26 20.62 -8.80
C ASP A 146 -10.32 20.97 -9.97
N PHE A 147 -9.11 20.40 -10.02
CA PHE A 147 -8.18 20.54 -11.13
C PHE A 147 -8.74 19.95 -12.43
N ALA A 148 -9.29 18.73 -12.41
CA ALA A 148 -9.86 18.11 -13.60
C ALA A 148 -11.05 18.91 -14.15
N LEU A 149 -11.94 19.39 -13.29
CA LEU A 149 -13.06 20.26 -13.69
C LEU A 149 -12.57 21.58 -14.29
N TYR A 150 -11.54 22.19 -13.71
CA TYR A 150 -10.93 23.40 -14.23
C TYR A 150 -10.39 23.18 -15.67
N GLU A 151 -9.57 22.17 -15.87
CA GLU A 151 -8.97 21.87 -17.18
C GLU A 151 -10.00 21.47 -18.23
N LEU A 152 -11.06 20.74 -17.86
CA LEU A 152 -12.17 20.44 -18.78
C LEU A 152 -12.89 21.72 -19.24
N ASN A 153 -13.11 22.69 -18.33
CA ASN A 153 -13.74 23.96 -18.69
C ASN A 153 -12.82 24.85 -19.56
N GLU A 154 -11.48 24.80 -19.32
CA GLU A 154 -10.52 25.50 -20.17
C GLU A 154 -10.40 24.87 -21.57
N MET A 155 -10.42 23.54 -21.65
CA MET A 155 -10.30 22.81 -22.91
C MET A 155 -11.56 22.90 -23.77
N PHE A 156 -12.74 22.99 -23.14
CA PHE A 156 -14.04 23.01 -23.81
C PHE A 156 -14.86 24.24 -23.41
N PRO A 157 -14.36 25.46 -23.69
CA PRO A 157 -15.02 26.67 -23.23
C PRO A 157 -16.36 26.90 -23.95
N THR A 158 -17.39 27.22 -23.19
CA THR A 158 -18.63 27.79 -23.72
C THR A 158 -18.81 29.22 -23.24
N MET A 159 -19.43 30.06 -24.05
CA MET A 159 -19.56 31.48 -23.75
C MET A 159 -20.26 31.73 -22.40
N GLY A 160 -19.46 32.04 -21.37
CA GLY A 160 -19.95 32.61 -20.11
C GLY A 160 -20.54 31.65 -19.10
N LYS A 161 -20.38 30.34 -19.29
CA LYS A 161 -20.80 29.29 -18.37
C LYS A 161 -19.71 28.27 -18.11
N LEU A 162 -19.61 27.78 -16.86
CA LEU A 162 -18.88 26.56 -16.55
C LEU A 162 -19.74 25.37 -16.97
N ASP A 163 -19.31 24.63 -17.99
CA ASP A 163 -20.04 23.47 -18.49
C ASP A 163 -19.88 22.25 -17.61
N PHE A 164 -18.73 22.10 -16.96
CA PHE A 164 -18.41 20.97 -16.10
C PHE A 164 -18.36 21.40 -14.64
N THR A 165 -19.25 20.83 -13.85
CA THR A 165 -19.39 21.10 -12.41
C THR A 165 -19.69 19.79 -11.68
N TYR A 166 -19.56 19.74 -10.37
CA TYR A 166 -19.96 18.58 -9.56
C TYR A 166 -21.45 18.19 -9.71
N ASN A 167 -22.30 19.12 -10.15
CA ASN A 167 -23.73 18.85 -10.29
C ASN A 167 -24.07 18.06 -11.56
N ASN A 168 -23.28 18.18 -12.61
CA ASN A 168 -23.53 17.56 -13.91
C ASN A 168 -22.43 16.60 -14.36
N THR A 169 -21.37 16.43 -13.58
CA THR A 169 -20.25 15.53 -13.87
C THR A 169 -20.25 14.38 -12.88
N LEU A 170 -20.22 13.15 -13.37
CA LEU A 170 -20.10 11.97 -12.54
C LEU A 170 -18.67 11.82 -12.02
N THR A 171 -18.47 11.95 -10.73
CA THR A 171 -17.17 11.89 -10.07
C THR A 171 -17.02 10.59 -9.29
N LEU A 172 -16.06 9.76 -9.67
CA LEU A 172 -15.79 8.44 -9.10
C LEU A 172 -14.35 8.37 -8.57
N ILE A 173 -14.13 7.52 -7.57
CA ILE A 173 -12.78 7.22 -7.09
C ILE A 173 -12.54 5.72 -7.21
N TYR A 174 -11.42 5.34 -7.83
CA TYR A 174 -10.98 3.96 -7.90
C TYR A 174 -9.56 3.85 -7.34
N GLY A 175 -9.43 3.31 -6.13
CA GLY A 175 -8.16 3.20 -5.40
C GLY A 175 -7.82 1.78 -4.97
N ALA A 176 -6.52 1.51 -4.84
CA ALA A 176 -6.03 0.26 -4.24
C ALA A 176 -4.99 0.57 -3.14
N ASN A 177 -4.83 -0.34 -2.18
CA ASN A 177 -3.89 -0.22 -1.07
C ASN A 177 -4.03 1.14 -0.34
N ASP A 178 -2.97 1.94 -0.27
CA ASP A 178 -3.01 3.30 0.28
C ASP A 178 -3.96 4.23 -0.50
N GLY A 179 -4.03 4.06 -1.83
CA GLY A 179 -4.99 4.77 -2.67
C GLY A 179 -6.45 4.44 -2.33
N ALA A 180 -6.73 3.20 -1.95
CA ALA A 180 -8.06 2.82 -1.46
C ALA A 180 -8.40 3.49 -0.13
N THR A 181 -7.44 3.60 0.77
CA THR A 181 -7.61 4.35 2.03
C THR A 181 -7.89 5.81 1.75
N ALA A 182 -7.13 6.42 0.84
CA ALA A 182 -7.34 7.80 0.42
C ALA A 182 -8.75 8.03 -0.17
N ALA A 183 -9.25 7.06 -0.96
CA ALA A 183 -10.59 7.09 -1.52
C ALA A 183 -11.69 7.07 -0.43
N LEU A 184 -11.56 6.19 0.56
CA LEU A 184 -12.48 6.13 1.70
C LEU A 184 -12.42 7.42 2.54
N LYS A 185 -11.23 7.96 2.81
CA LYS A 185 -11.04 9.23 3.52
C LYS A 185 -11.71 10.40 2.80
N ALA A 186 -11.63 10.43 1.47
CA ALA A 186 -12.33 11.46 0.68
C ALA A 186 -13.86 11.34 0.81
N ALA A 187 -14.38 10.12 0.74
CA ALA A 187 -15.82 9.87 0.93
C ALA A 187 -16.29 10.28 2.33
N GLU A 188 -15.50 9.96 3.37
CA GLU A 188 -15.81 10.34 4.76
C GLU A 188 -15.82 11.85 5.00
N SER A 189 -15.11 12.63 4.18
CA SER A 189 -14.92 14.08 4.44
C SER A 189 -15.99 14.98 3.86
N ILE A 190 -16.72 14.58 2.81
CA ILE A 190 -17.54 15.52 2.00
C ILE A 190 -18.95 15.02 1.67
N GLY A 191 -19.15 13.72 1.57
CA GLY A 191 -20.45 13.18 1.16
C GLY A 191 -20.77 13.34 -0.35
N GLU A 192 -22.03 13.03 -0.70
CA GLU A 192 -22.49 12.89 -2.10
C GLU A 192 -22.43 14.16 -2.95
N SER A 193 -22.23 15.32 -2.37
CA SER A 193 -22.19 16.58 -3.14
C SER A 193 -21.06 16.62 -4.17
N LYS A 194 -19.93 15.99 -3.85
CA LYS A 194 -18.74 15.97 -4.72
C LYS A 194 -18.29 14.58 -5.18
N ILE A 195 -18.70 13.51 -4.52
CA ILE A 195 -18.29 12.14 -4.85
C ILE A 195 -19.54 11.29 -5.02
N LYS A 196 -19.69 10.61 -6.16
CA LYS A 196 -20.87 9.80 -6.48
C LYS A 196 -20.67 8.32 -6.23
N GLY A 197 -19.43 7.86 -6.21
CA GLY A 197 -19.13 6.46 -5.95
C GLY A 197 -17.65 6.18 -5.72
N VAL A 198 -17.38 5.11 -4.97
CA VAL A 198 -16.01 4.71 -4.58
C VAL A 198 -15.83 3.21 -4.73
N VAL A 199 -14.71 2.79 -5.30
CA VAL A 199 -14.21 1.42 -5.21
C VAL A 199 -12.84 1.44 -4.54
N ALA A 200 -12.72 0.73 -3.42
CA ALA A 200 -11.54 0.64 -2.59
C ALA A 200 -11.04 -0.81 -2.50
N VAL A 201 -9.88 -1.11 -3.10
CA VAL A 201 -9.30 -2.47 -3.16
C VAL A 201 -8.19 -2.61 -2.14
N ASN A 202 -8.29 -3.59 -1.24
CA ASN A 202 -7.32 -3.84 -0.17
C ASN A 202 -6.96 -2.59 0.65
N PRO A 203 -7.91 -1.81 1.17
CA PRO A 203 -7.59 -0.57 1.88
C PRO A 203 -6.86 -0.83 3.19
N GLN A 204 -5.88 0.03 3.49
CA GLN A 204 -5.21 0.06 4.77
C GLN A 204 -5.90 1.06 5.69
N ILE A 205 -6.87 0.58 6.45
CA ILE A 205 -7.73 1.44 7.27
C ILE A 205 -7.19 1.53 8.70
N GLN A 206 -7.13 2.75 9.21
CA GLN A 206 -6.84 3.01 10.62
C GLN A 206 -8.14 3.35 11.35
N LEU A 207 -8.56 2.47 12.26
CA LEU A 207 -9.68 2.72 13.16
C LEU A 207 -9.20 3.17 14.55
N ASP A 208 -10.11 3.76 15.31
CA ASP A 208 -9.86 4.03 16.73
C ASP A 208 -9.73 2.70 17.49
N GLN A 209 -8.53 2.46 18.02
CA GLN A 209 -8.22 1.22 18.73
C GLN A 209 -8.96 1.08 20.07
N GLU A 210 -9.50 2.16 20.61
CA GLU A 210 -10.30 2.15 21.83
C GLU A 210 -11.74 1.66 21.58
N ASN A 211 -12.17 1.53 20.33
CA ASN A 211 -13.48 1.00 19.97
C ASN A 211 -13.51 -0.53 20.15
N THR A 212 -13.96 -0.97 21.32
CA THR A 212 -14.03 -2.40 21.71
C THR A 212 -15.41 -3.02 21.49
N SER A 213 -16.37 -2.29 20.95
CA SER A 213 -17.77 -2.75 20.80
C SER A 213 -17.99 -3.60 19.54
N LEU A 214 -17.06 -3.56 18.57
CA LEU A 214 -17.22 -4.24 17.29
C LEU A 214 -16.99 -5.74 17.41
N ILE A 215 -17.85 -6.51 16.72
CA ILE A 215 -17.89 -7.98 16.82
C ILE A 215 -17.76 -8.60 15.43
N MET A 216 -16.98 -9.66 15.33
CA MET A 216 -16.98 -10.57 14.19
C MET A 216 -17.65 -11.87 14.56
N GLU A 217 -18.55 -12.31 13.72
CA GLU A 217 -19.25 -13.60 13.81
C GLU A 217 -18.93 -14.44 12.57
N THR A 218 -18.69 -15.71 12.80
CA THR A 218 -18.56 -16.74 11.75
C THR A 218 -19.53 -17.87 12.06
N LYS A 219 -19.61 -18.90 11.20
CA LYS A 219 -20.42 -20.10 11.50
C LYS A 219 -20.01 -20.81 12.81
N PHE A 220 -18.78 -20.61 13.26
CA PHE A 220 -18.18 -21.38 14.35
C PHE A 220 -17.75 -20.55 15.55
N SER A 221 -17.73 -19.22 15.44
CA SER A 221 -17.21 -18.37 16.49
C SER A 221 -17.81 -16.97 16.49
N VAL A 222 -17.83 -16.38 17.67
CA VAL A 222 -18.13 -14.95 17.89
C VAL A 222 -16.96 -14.37 18.66
N LYS A 223 -16.35 -13.33 18.14
CA LYS A 223 -15.23 -12.64 18.81
C LYS A 223 -15.31 -11.12 18.67
N ARG A 224 -14.80 -10.41 19.65
CA ARG A 224 -14.59 -8.96 19.53
C ARG A 224 -13.35 -8.69 18.70
N PHE A 225 -13.41 -7.65 17.88
CA PHE A 225 -12.22 -7.18 17.19
C PHE A 225 -11.17 -6.66 18.16
N GLN A 226 -9.92 -7.05 17.92
CA GLN A 226 -8.75 -6.46 18.55
C GLN A 226 -8.10 -5.53 17.52
N LEU A 227 -8.58 -4.29 17.46
CA LEU A 227 -8.13 -3.34 16.44
C LEU A 227 -6.63 -3.06 16.58
N LYS A 228 -5.91 -3.18 15.49
CA LYS A 228 -4.48 -2.90 15.39
C LYS A 228 -4.21 -1.91 14.27
N SER A 229 -3.32 -0.96 14.53
CA SER A 229 -2.85 -0.07 13.48
C SER A 229 -1.89 -0.77 12.52
N ALA A 230 -1.71 -0.20 11.33
CA ALA A 230 -0.73 -0.70 10.38
C ALA A 230 0.67 -0.81 10.97
N ILE A 231 1.09 0.21 11.75
CA ILE A 231 2.39 0.19 12.42
C ILE A 231 2.44 -0.81 13.57
N ASP A 232 1.31 -1.15 14.17
CA ASP A 232 1.25 -2.15 15.24
C ASP A 232 1.49 -3.55 14.67
N TYR A 233 0.68 -4.01 13.70
CA TYR A 233 0.87 -5.34 13.15
C TYR A 233 2.12 -5.47 12.28
N SER A 234 2.54 -4.42 11.56
CA SER A 234 3.76 -4.50 10.74
C SER A 234 5.05 -4.54 11.57
N THR A 235 5.13 -3.81 12.69
CA THR A 235 6.26 -3.96 13.63
C THR A 235 6.27 -5.33 14.29
N PHE A 236 5.10 -5.91 14.53
CA PHE A 236 4.99 -7.27 15.04
C PHE A 236 5.48 -8.30 14.02
N ALA A 237 5.08 -8.13 12.75
CA ALA A 237 5.58 -8.93 11.64
C ALA A 237 7.10 -8.85 11.50
N ALA A 238 7.66 -7.65 11.52
CA ALA A 238 9.11 -7.40 11.43
C ALA A 238 9.90 -8.10 12.56
N LEU A 239 9.31 -8.24 13.73
CA LEU A 239 9.93 -8.97 14.85
C LEU A 239 9.89 -10.48 14.64
N TYR A 240 8.71 -11.05 14.38
CA TYR A 240 8.48 -12.48 14.55
C TYR A 240 8.58 -13.30 13.26
N ILE A 241 8.30 -12.74 12.07
CA ILE A 241 8.35 -13.51 10.83
C ILE A 241 9.71 -14.15 10.59
N PRO A 242 10.86 -13.45 10.75
CA PRO A 242 12.17 -14.07 10.49
C PRO A 242 12.44 -15.32 11.35
N CYS A 243 12.02 -15.28 12.62
CA CYS A 243 12.14 -16.45 13.50
C CYS A 243 11.13 -17.55 13.11
N ALA A 244 9.92 -17.20 12.67
CA ALA A 244 8.84 -18.13 12.38
C ALA A 244 9.05 -18.96 11.09
N ILE A 245 9.82 -18.46 10.13
CA ILE A 245 9.97 -19.07 8.79
C ILE A 245 10.25 -20.59 8.82
N PRO A 246 11.16 -21.12 9.64
CA PRO A 246 11.43 -22.57 9.66
C PRO A 246 10.27 -23.44 10.17
N ALA A 247 9.28 -22.85 10.83
CA ALA A 247 8.08 -23.57 11.30
C ALA A 247 6.97 -23.61 10.25
N ILE A 248 7.11 -22.89 9.15
CA ILE A 248 6.14 -22.86 8.07
C ILE A 248 6.29 -24.12 7.22
N ASP A 249 5.16 -24.74 6.85
CA ASP A 249 5.12 -25.97 6.06
C ASP A 249 5.81 -25.79 4.69
N PRO A 250 6.95 -26.47 4.45
CA PRO A 250 7.69 -26.30 3.21
C PRO A 250 6.94 -26.80 1.96
N SER A 251 5.92 -27.63 2.12
CA SER A 251 5.11 -28.12 0.99
C SER A 251 4.26 -27.01 0.36
N LYS A 252 4.07 -25.91 1.09
CA LYS A 252 3.38 -24.70 0.64
C LYS A 252 4.33 -23.62 0.12
N HIS A 253 5.62 -23.90 0.22
CA HIS A 253 6.70 -23.03 -0.25
C HIS A 253 7.45 -23.75 -1.33
N ASP A 254 6.90 -23.91 -2.48
CA ASP A 254 7.68 -24.49 -3.55
C ASP A 254 9.06 -23.83 -3.65
N ASN A 255 10.00 -24.58 -4.14
CA ASN A 255 11.42 -24.37 -4.38
C ASN A 255 11.89 -22.95 -4.79
N TYR A 256 11.09 -21.93 -4.57
CA TYR A 256 11.50 -20.53 -4.71
C TYR A 256 12.38 -20.15 -3.53
N VAL A 257 13.57 -20.64 -3.61
CA VAL A 257 14.55 -20.58 -2.56
C VAL A 257 15.74 -19.68 -2.90
N PRO A 258 15.51 -18.37 -3.04
CA PRO A 258 16.56 -17.46 -2.60
C PRO A 258 16.68 -17.47 -1.06
N TYR A 259 15.75 -18.15 -0.37
CA TYR A 259 15.59 -18.05 1.08
C TYR A 259 16.11 -19.24 1.88
N ALA A 260 16.47 -20.37 1.26
CA ALA A 260 17.01 -21.53 1.98
C ALA A 260 18.27 -21.19 2.76
N SER A 261 19.13 -20.35 2.22
CA SER A 261 20.31 -19.83 2.95
C SER A 261 19.94 -18.95 4.15
N LYS A 262 18.72 -18.45 4.23
CA LYS A 262 18.25 -17.55 5.29
C LYS A 262 17.59 -18.26 6.47
N TYR A 263 17.35 -19.57 6.40
CA TYR A 263 16.92 -20.33 7.59
C TYR A 263 17.95 -20.28 8.72
N LEU A 264 19.22 -20.09 8.40
CA LEU A 264 20.26 -19.87 9.39
C LEU A 264 20.06 -18.56 10.17
N PHE A 265 19.54 -17.50 9.55
CA PHE A 265 19.23 -16.20 10.18
C PHE A 265 18.06 -16.29 11.13
N SER A 266 17.16 -17.23 10.87
CA SER A 266 15.97 -17.41 11.69
C SER A 266 16.32 -17.81 13.11
N GLN A 267 17.36 -18.64 13.31
CA GLN A 267 17.79 -19.02 14.65
C GLN A 267 18.36 -17.83 15.42
N ASN A 268 19.19 -17.00 14.78
CA ASN A 268 19.74 -15.80 15.42
C ASN A 268 18.61 -14.84 15.85
N ARG A 269 17.59 -14.63 15.01
CA ARG A 269 16.41 -13.84 15.37
C ARG A 269 15.66 -14.47 16.56
N CYS A 270 15.45 -15.78 16.56
CA CYS A 270 14.80 -16.48 17.66
C CYS A 270 15.57 -16.31 18.98
N ASP A 271 16.89 -16.42 18.94
CA ASP A 271 17.76 -16.27 20.11
C ASP A 271 17.76 -14.83 20.64
N GLU A 272 17.85 -13.84 19.76
CA GLU A 272 17.76 -12.42 20.14
C GLU A 272 16.38 -12.06 20.72
N LEU A 273 15.28 -12.58 20.16
CA LEU A 273 13.95 -12.40 20.71
C LEU A 273 13.80 -13.04 22.09
N LYS A 274 14.40 -14.21 22.30
CA LYS A 274 14.45 -14.86 23.62
C LYS A 274 15.26 -14.03 24.61
N ASN A 275 16.44 -13.56 24.21
CA ASN A 275 17.30 -12.71 25.05
C ASN A 275 16.60 -11.39 25.43
N ALA A 276 15.75 -10.87 24.55
CA ALA A 276 14.93 -9.69 24.80
C ALA A 276 13.63 -9.98 25.57
N ASN A 277 13.39 -11.22 26.04
CA ASN A 277 12.17 -11.68 26.69
C ASN A 277 10.89 -11.51 25.83
N LEU A 278 11.02 -11.54 24.52
CA LEU A 278 9.91 -11.46 23.55
C LEU A 278 9.42 -12.85 23.13
N LEU A 279 10.27 -13.87 23.27
CA LEU A 279 9.94 -15.30 23.19
C LEU A 279 10.37 -15.99 24.49
N SER A 280 9.60 -16.97 24.94
CA SER A 280 9.90 -17.75 26.13
C SER A 280 10.93 -18.84 25.84
N ASN A 281 10.70 -19.57 24.75
CA ASN A 281 11.53 -20.71 24.36
C ASN A 281 12.53 -20.37 23.24
N GLY A 282 12.30 -19.26 22.51
CA GLY A 282 13.13 -18.87 21.36
C GLY A 282 13.01 -19.87 20.20
N THR A 283 11.79 -20.35 19.90
CA THR A 283 11.57 -21.33 18.86
C THR A 283 10.76 -20.78 17.69
N PRO A 284 11.02 -21.25 16.45
CA PRO A 284 10.22 -20.87 15.28
C PRO A 284 8.72 -21.11 15.45
N LYS A 285 8.35 -22.23 16.08
CA LYS A 285 6.95 -22.56 16.35
C LYS A 285 6.26 -21.54 17.26
N GLU A 286 6.93 -21.14 18.34
CA GLU A 286 6.40 -20.11 19.25
C GLU A 286 6.20 -18.77 18.53
N ALA A 287 7.14 -18.40 17.65
CA ALA A 287 7.03 -17.17 16.87
C ALA A 287 5.84 -17.24 15.87
N LEU A 288 5.65 -18.38 15.20
CA LEU A 288 4.53 -18.59 14.28
C LEU A 288 3.18 -18.56 15.02
N GLU A 289 3.08 -19.22 16.17
CA GLU A 289 1.88 -19.17 17.02
C GLU A 289 1.55 -17.74 17.48
N LYS A 290 2.56 -16.90 17.77
CA LYS A 290 2.34 -15.48 18.08
C LYS A 290 1.76 -14.74 16.89
N LEU A 291 2.24 -14.97 15.66
CA LEU A 291 1.70 -14.36 14.45
C LEU A 291 0.24 -14.75 14.23
N HIS A 292 -0.10 -16.03 14.37
CA HIS A 292 -1.48 -16.50 14.25
C HIS A 292 -2.40 -15.85 15.29
N ASN A 293 -1.97 -15.79 16.54
CA ASN A 293 -2.74 -15.14 17.60
C ASN A 293 -2.90 -13.62 17.41
N TYR A 294 -2.06 -13.03 16.56
CA TYR A 294 -2.10 -11.60 16.26
C TYR A 294 -3.02 -11.26 15.08
N GLY A 295 -3.37 -12.23 14.25
CA GLY A 295 -4.32 -12.04 13.15
C GLY A 295 -3.90 -12.61 11.80
N TRP A 296 -2.68 -13.16 11.64
CA TRP A 296 -2.32 -13.89 10.43
C TRP A 296 -2.99 -15.27 10.42
N SER A 297 -3.64 -15.60 9.31
CA SER A 297 -4.26 -16.92 9.16
C SER A 297 -3.24 -17.98 8.75
N PRO A 298 -3.29 -19.22 9.31
CA PRO A 298 -2.41 -20.31 8.89
C PRO A 298 -2.45 -20.59 7.39
N GLU A 299 -3.57 -20.31 6.73
CA GLU A 299 -3.69 -20.47 5.27
C GLU A 299 -2.86 -19.45 4.48
N THR A 300 -2.29 -18.44 5.14
CA THR A 300 -1.44 -17.39 4.53
C THR A 300 0.04 -17.55 4.82
N ASP A 301 0.43 -18.53 5.64
CA ASP A 301 1.81 -18.72 6.10
C ASP A 301 2.82 -18.77 4.96
N PHE A 302 2.45 -19.39 3.84
CA PHE A 302 3.29 -19.52 2.67
C PHE A 302 3.69 -18.18 2.03
N GLN A 303 3.03 -17.09 2.36
CA GLN A 303 3.34 -15.74 1.88
C GLN A 303 4.29 -14.99 2.82
N LEU A 304 4.40 -15.38 4.09
CA LEU A 304 5.15 -14.64 5.11
C LEU A 304 6.64 -14.47 4.78
N PRO A 305 7.36 -15.48 4.24
CA PRO A 305 8.76 -15.28 3.86
C PRO A 305 8.93 -14.22 2.78
N TYR A 306 8.02 -14.21 1.80
CA TYR A 306 8.05 -13.24 0.72
C TYR A 306 7.69 -11.84 1.23
N PHE A 307 6.66 -11.73 2.07
CA PHE A 307 6.30 -10.49 2.73
C PHE A 307 7.48 -9.91 3.51
N TYR A 308 8.15 -10.72 4.34
CA TYR A 308 9.31 -10.28 5.09
C TYR A 308 10.46 -9.82 4.17
N TYR A 309 10.69 -10.53 3.08
CA TYR A 309 11.78 -10.20 2.16
C TYR A 309 11.59 -8.83 1.50
N TYR A 310 10.38 -8.50 1.11
CA TYR A 310 10.10 -7.27 0.36
C TYR A 310 9.68 -6.09 1.24
N GLU A 311 8.98 -6.34 2.32
CA GLU A 311 8.42 -5.30 3.16
C GLU A 311 9.23 -5.08 4.45
N SER A 312 9.76 -6.15 5.03
CA SER A 312 10.68 -6.15 6.16
C SER A 312 10.47 -5.02 7.18
N ILE A 313 11.56 -4.41 7.60
CA ILE A 313 11.58 -3.26 8.51
C ILE A 313 11.17 -1.96 7.79
N TYR A 314 11.35 -1.87 6.46
CA TYR A 314 11.00 -0.66 5.71
C TYR A 314 9.52 -0.32 5.83
N TYR A 315 8.64 -1.31 5.80
CA TYR A 315 7.19 -1.10 5.88
C TYR A 315 6.75 -0.36 7.16
N PRO A 316 7.04 -0.83 8.39
CA PRO A 316 6.73 -0.05 9.58
C PRO A 316 7.54 1.24 9.69
N TYR A 317 8.80 1.25 9.23
CA TYR A 317 9.65 2.43 9.29
C TYR A 317 9.05 3.61 8.55
N LYS A 318 8.54 3.39 7.32
CA LYS A 318 7.96 4.46 6.51
C LYS A 318 6.75 5.12 7.19
N TYR A 319 5.86 4.33 7.76
CA TYR A 319 4.66 4.87 8.42
C TYR A 319 4.97 5.54 9.76
N ILE A 320 5.81 4.94 10.57
CA ILE A 320 6.24 5.54 11.84
C ILE A 320 6.94 6.88 11.58
N SER A 321 7.81 6.92 10.57
CA SER A 321 8.52 8.14 10.18
C SER A 321 7.54 9.25 9.76
N ALA A 322 6.56 8.94 8.92
CA ALA A 322 5.54 9.88 8.46
C ALA A 322 4.64 10.34 9.62
N TYR A 323 4.09 9.43 10.41
CA TYR A 323 3.19 9.76 11.53
C TYR A 323 3.89 10.55 12.61
N GLY A 324 5.13 10.18 12.97
CA GLY A 324 5.96 10.91 13.92
C GLY A 324 6.60 12.18 13.37
N LYS A 325 6.47 12.45 12.07
CA LYS A 325 7.07 13.60 11.38
C LYS A 325 8.57 13.72 11.64
N PHE A 326 9.26 12.57 11.55
CA PHE A 326 10.71 12.52 11.70
C PHE A 326 11.40 13.16 10.50
N ASP A 327 12.59 13.69 10.74
CA ASP A 327 13.43 14.21 9.65
C ASP A 327 14.65 13.29 9.40
N VAL A 328 15.31 13.53 8.29
CA VAL A 328 16.44 12.68 7.87
C VAL A 328 17.60 12.68 8.86
N THR A 329 17.75 13.73 9.66
CA THR A 329 18.87 13.85 10.62
C THR A 329 18.60 13.12 11.94
N GLU A 330 17.37 12.69 12.18
CA GLU A 330 17.01 11.98 13.41
C GLU A 330 17.45 10.52 13.37
N ASN A 331 17.74 9.96 12.18
CA ASN A 331 18.16 8.56 11.99
C ASN A 331 17.35 7.60 12.87
N MET A 332 16.02 7.69 12.76
CA MET A 332 15.10 6.97 13.66
C MET A 332 15.45 5.49 13.75
N CYS A 333 15.61 4.98 14.97
CA CYS A 333 16.04 3.62 15.25
C CYS A 333 17.40 3.24 14.62
N ASP A 334 18.30 4.19 14.48
CA ASP A 334 19.61 4.05 13.82
C ASP A 334 19.54 3.66 12.33
N PHE A 335 18.38 3.88 11.69
CA PHE A 335 18.23 3.67 10.26
C PHE A 335 18.41 4.96 9.46
N SER A 336 18.91 4.80 8.25
CA SER A 336 18.92 5.83 7.21
C SER A 336 18.73 5.21 5.83
N VAL A 337 18.54 6.04 4.81
CA VAL A 337 18.45 5.58 3.43
C VAL A 337 19.77 5.92 2.72
N ALA A 338 20.35 4.93 2.07
CA ALA A 338 21.64 5.07 1.42
C ALA A 338 21.70 4.32 0.10
N SER A 339 22.63 4.75 -0.77
CA SER A 339 23.05 3.92 -1.89
C SER A 339 23.94 2.80 -1.38
N THR A 340 23.68 1.58 -1.84
CA THR A 340 24.41 0.39 -1.44
C THR A 340 24.90 -0.37 -2.66
N GLN A 341 26.03 -1.04 -2.51
CA GLN A 341 26.56 -1.97 -3.48
C GLN A 341 26.70 -3.34 -2.82
N GLN A 342 26.27 -4.39 -3.48
CA GLN A 342 26.48 -5.74 -2.98
C GLN A 342 27.90 -6.19 -3.25
N ASP A 343 28.55 -6.76 -2.24
CA ASP A 343 29.75 -7.55 -2.47
C ASP A 343 29.33 -8.90 -3.06
N PRO A 344 29.79 -9.26 -4.27
CA PRO A 344 29.42 -10.51 -4.92
C PRO A 344 29.84 -11.77 -4.13
N TYR A 345 30.79 -11.63 -3.21
CA TYR A 345 31.29 -12.75 -2.41
C TYR A 345 30.65 -12.87 -1.03
N TYR A 346 30.21 -11.76 -0.43
CA TYR A 346 29.78 -11.75 0.98
C TYR A 346 28.37 -11.27 1.22
N ASN A 347 27.65 -10.83 0.20
CA ASN A 347 26.32 -10.24 0.36
C ASN A 347 26.24 -9.11 1.40
N SER A 348 27.35 -8.47 1.72
CA SER A 348 27.45 -7.48 2.78
C SER A 348 27.06 -6.11 2.31
N GLY A 349 26.01 -5.75 1.82
CA GLY A 349 25.66 -4.43 1.28
C GLY A 349 26.38 -3.25 1.96
N GLU A 350 27.65 -3.04 1.62
CA GLU A 350 28.39 -1.87 2.05
C GLU A 350 27.78 -0.61 1.45
N VAL A 351 27.71 0.45 2.25
CA VAL A 351 27.35 1.77 1.73
C VAL A 351 28.53 2.30 0.93
N LYS A 352 28.36 2.37 -0.38
CA LYS A 352 29.37 2.92 -1.29
C LYS A 352 28.82 4.10 -2.06
N PRO A 353 29.70 5.06 -2.43
CA PRO A 353 29.31 6.13 -3.33
C PRO A 353 28.95 5.53 -4.69
N LEU A 354 27.75 5.84 -5.19
CA LEU A 354 27.39 5.53 -6.57
C LEU A 354 27.97 6.60 -7.50
N LYS A 355 29.32 6.62 -7.64
CA LYS A 355 29.97 7.62 -8.47
C LYS A 355 29.62 7.54 -9.96
N GLU A 356 29.14 6.40 -10.40
CA GLU A 356 28.93 6.11 -11.81
C GLU A 356 27.45 5.97 -12.20
N ILE A 357 26.54 5.82 -11.24
CA ILE A 357 25.09 5.75 -11.54
C ILE A 357 24.49 7.13 -11.50
N LYS A 358 23.98 7.58 -12.64
CA LYS A 358 23.23 8.83 -12.73
C LYS A 358 21.93 8.72 -11.96
N PHE A 359 21.49 9.81 -11.36
CA PHE A 359 20.28 9.86 -10.54
C PHE A 359 19.01 9.31 -11.24
N PRO A 360 18.76 9.49 -12.55
CA PRO A 360 17.68 8.83 -13.26
C PRO A 360 17.75 7.30 -13.26
N GLU A 361 18.95 6.74 -13.25
CA GLU A 361 19.15 5.29 -13.14
C GLU A 361 18.82 4.79 -11.73
N ILE A 362 19.14 5.60 -10.72
CA ILE A 362 18.76 5.34 -9.32
C ILE A 362 17.24 5.35 -9.16
N TRP A 363 16.52 6.21 -9.88
CA TRP A 363 15.06 6.23 -9.86
C TRP A 363 14.45 4.90 -10.28
N GLY A 364 14.98 4.27 -11.33
CA GLY A 364 14.57 2.92 -11.75
C GLY A 364 14.89 1.84 -10.72
N LEU A 365 15.78 2.12 -9.75
CA LEU A 365 16.18 1.22 -8.68
C LEU A 365 15.34 1.39 -7.41
N TYR A 366 14.75 2.56 -7.22
CA TYR A 366 13.89 2.82 -6.10
C TYR A 366 12.50 2.26 -6.38
N ASN A 367 12.23 1.16 -5.74
CA ASN A 367 10.89 0.65 -5.59
C ASN A 367 10.68 0.47 -4.08
N GLU A 368 9.61 0.99 -3.54
CA GLU A 368 9.34 0.89 -2.11
C GLU A 368 9.27 -0.55 -1.60
N HIS A 369 9.15 -1.50 -2.51
CA HIS A 369 9.03 -2.92 -2.20
C HIS A 369 10.33 -3.70 -2.41
N LEU A 370 11.35 -3.10 -3.03
CA LEU A 370 12.52 -3.84 -3.47
C LEU A 370 13.80 -3.02 -3.44
N PRO A 371 14.88 -3.53 -2.86
CA PRO A 371 16.19 -3.23 -3.38
C PRO A 371 16.26 -3.84 -4.80
N ILE A 372 16.03 -3.03 -5.84
CA ILE A 372 16.17 -3.50 -7.21
C ILE A 372 17.66 -3.61 -7.53
N TRP A 373 18.04 -4.79 -7.95
CA TRP A 373 19.31 -5.05 -8.57
C TRP A 373 19.33 -4.43 -9.96
N ALA A 374 20.00 -3.32 -10.14
CA ALA A 374 19.94 -2.57 -11.38
C ALA A 374 21.02 -2.93 -12.38
N ASN A 375 22.07 -3.53 -11.93
CA ASN A 375 23.20 -3.90 -12.78
C ASN A 375 23.94 -5.10 -12.21
N GLU A 376 24.96 -5.56 -12.94
CA GLU A 376 25.83 -6.66 -12.53
C GLU A 376 26.53 -6.40 -11.17
N ASP A 377 26.72 -5.14 -10.81
CA ASP A 377 27.33 -4.71 -9.54
C ASP A 377 26.32 -4.66 -8.38
N ALA A 378 25.06 -5.02 -8.63
CA ALA A 378 24.00 -5.12 -7.63
C ALA A 378 23.88 -3.88 -6.73
N THR A 379 23.76 -2.72 -7.35
CA THR A 379 23.63 -1.44 -6.68
C THR A 379 22.16 -1.09 -6.42
N ALA A 380 21.84 -0.54 -5.26
CA ALA A 380 20.47 -0.17 -4.87
C ALA A 380 20.44 1.05 -3.94
N ILE A 381 19.24 1.62 -3.76
CA ILE A 381 18.92 2.49 -2.64
C ILE A 381 18.20 1.65 -1.60
N ASP A 382 18.74 1.56 -0.41
CA ASP A 382 18.25 0.70 0.66
C ASP A 382 18.07 1.46 1.97
N LEU A 383 17.23 0.90 2.83
CA LEU A 383 17.28 1.19 4.24
C LEU A 383 18.53 0.52 4.81
N VAL A 384 19.38 1.29 5.49
CA VAL A 384 20.61 0.82 6.10
C VAL A 384 20.59 1.04 7.60
N GLU A 385 21.12 0.07 8.33
CA GLU A 385 21.33 0.18 9.77
C GLU A 385 22.70 0.82 10.01
N ASN A 386 22.70 1.91 10.80
CA ASN A 386 23.91 2.68 11.12
C ASN A 386 24.58 2.16 12.39
N LYS A 387 24.70 0.86 12.55
CA LYS A 387 25.33 0.24 13.75
C LYS A 387 26.70 0.78 14.05
N ASP A 388 27.48 0.93 13.01
CA ASP A 388 28.78 1.56 13.02
C ASP A 388 28.78 2.61 11.91
N MET A 389 28.95 3.86 12.29
CA MET A 389 28.97 4.99 11.34
C MET A 389 30.05 4.85 10.26
N THR A 390 31.05 4.00 10.50
CA THR A 390 32.12 3.69 9.53
C THR A 390 31.74 2.57 8.56
N SER A 391 30.74 1.74 8.89
CA SER A 391 30.39 0.55 8.11
C SER A 391 28.89 0.20 8.25
N PRO A 392 27.97 1.08 7.86
CA PRO A 392 26.55 0.78 7.92
C PRO A 392 26.22 -0.35 6.92
N ARG A 393 25.25 -1.20 7.30
CA ARG A 393 24.84 -2.37 6.52
C ARG A 393 23.39 -2.25 6.10
N ARG A 394 23.04 -2.90 4.99
CA ARG A 394 21.64 -3.08 4.62
C ARG A 394 20.87 -3.71 5.76
N GLU A 395 19.68 -3.19 6.05
CA GLU A 395 18.85 -3.66 7.14
C GLU A 395 18.60 -5.18 7.08
N TRP A 396 18.25 -5.71 5.93
CA TRP A 396 17.97 -7.14 5.77
C TRP A 396 19.22 -8.04 5.65
N TYR A 397 20.41 -7.45 5.50
CA TYR A 397 21.69 -8.13 5.62
C TYR A 397 22.33 -7.97 7.00
N SER A 398 21.78 -7.13 7.85
CA SER A 398 22.30 -6.92 9.20
C SER A 398 22.20 -8.17 10.07
N SER A 399 21.35 -9.12 9.70
CA SER A 399 21.33 -10.48 10.25
C SER A 399 22.42 -11.38 9.65
N SER A 400 23.58 -10.84 9.35
CA SER A 400 24.65 -11.65 8.75
C SER A 400 25.28 -12.59 9.77
N GLN A 401 25.09 -13.83 9.53
CA GLN A 401 25.50 -14.95 10.31
C GLN A 401 26.93 -15.35 10.22
N ILE A 402 27.54 -14.95 9.12
CA ILE A 402 28.82 -15.52 8.70
C ILE A 402 29.95 -15.00 9.59
N VAL A 403 29.79 -13.82 10.19
CA VAL A 403 30.88 -13.15 10.91
C VAL A 403 30.77 -13.25 12.43
N ASP A 404 29.58 -13.06 13.01
CA ASP A 404 29.44 -12.91 14.47
C ASP A 404 28.15 -13.49 15.08
N GLN A 405 27.32 -14.16 14.31
CA GLN A 405 26.08 -14.80 14.75
C GLN A 405 25.06 -13.85 15.43
N ILE A 406 25.13 -12.56 15.17
CA ILE A 406 24.24 -11.55 15.72
C ILE A 406 23.26 -11.08 14.64
N ASP A 407 21.98 -11.08 14.96
CA ASP A 407 20.96 -10.43 14.13
C ASP A 407 20.86 -8.95 14.48
N TYR A 408 21.57 -8.11 13.75
CA TYR A 408 21.56 -6.65 13.99
C TYR A 408 20.22 -6.01 13.68
N GLY A 409 19.41 -6.55 12.79
CA GLY A 409 18.06 -6.07 12.48
C GLY A 409 17.09 -6.17 13.63
N THR A 410 17.32 -7.08 14.59
CA THR A 410 16.46 -7.23 15.78
C THR A 410 16.40 -5.96 16.61
N LYS A 411 17.52 -5.27 16.81
CA LYS A 411 17.57 -4.03 17.58
C LYS A 411 16.71 -2.94 16.95
N GLY A 412 16.81 -2.78 15.64
CA GLY A 412 15.98 -1.85 14.88
C GLY A 412 14.49 -2.22 14.94
N ALA A 413 14.15 -3.50 14.75
CA ALA A 413 12.77 -3.98 14.86
C ALA A 413 12.18 -3.75 16.27
N ILE A 414 12.95 -3.99 17.33
CA ILE A 414 12.55 -3.72 18.72
C ILE A 414 12.37 -2.21 18.94
N CYS A 415 13.26 -1.39 18.41
CA CYS A 415 13.14 0.06 18.48
C CYS A 415 11.84 0.53 17.80
N LEU A 416 11.59 0.14 16.55
CA LEU A 416 10.36 0.47 15.84
C LEU A 416 9.10 0.03 16.60
N ARG A 417 9.14 -1.15 17.21
CA ARG A 417 8.05 -1.64 18.07
C ARG A 417 7.81 -0.74 19.29
N LYS A 418 8.84 -0.10 19.83
CA LYS A 418 8.72 0.87 20.93
C LYS A 418 8.18 2.21 20.42
N GLU A 419 8.57 2.63 19.22
CA GLU A 419 8.16 3.90 18.62
C GLU A 419 6.65 4.00 18.37
N ILE A 420 5.90 2.90 18.26
CA ILE A 420 4.43 2.96 18.21
C ILE A 420 3.82 3.64 19.46
N ASN A 421 4.56 3.69 20.56
CA ASN A 421 4.16 4.36 21.81
C ASN A 421 4.67 5.79 21.92
N ASN A 422 5.48 6.25 20.97
CA ASN A 422 5.95 7.63 20.91
C ASN A 422 4.77 8.59 20.77
N GLN A 423 4.77 9.67 21.54
CA GLN A 423 3.65 10.62 21.56
C GLN A 423 3.40 11.25 20.18
N ARG A 424 4.48 11.60 19.44
CA ARG A 424 4.40 12.13 18.07
C ARG A 424 3.68 11.16 17.14
N VAL A 425 4.02 9.87 17.23
CA VAL A 425 3.43 8.80 16.41
C VAL A 425 1.95 8.60 16.75
N LYS A 426 1.61 8.58 18.04
CA LYS A 426 0.21 8.48 18.50
C LYS A 426 -0.64 9.65 18.02
N GLU A 427 -0.10 10.86 18.05
CA GLU A 427 -0.78 12.04 17.52
C GLU A 427 -0.97 11.95 16.00
N GLY A 428 0.03 11.44 15.28
CA GLY A 428 -0.08 11.18 13.85
C GLY A 428 -1.14 10.13 13.51
N LEU A 429 -1.23 9.05 14.28
CA LEU A 429 -2.27 8.03 14.13
C LEU A 429 -3.69 8.60 14.34
N LYS A 430 -3.88 9.47 15.33
CA LYS A 430 -5.18 10.15 15.56
C LYS A 430 -5.61 10.99 14.37
N GLN A 431 -4.66 11.60 13.64
CA GLN A 431 -4.96 12.43 12.47
C GLN A 431 -5.50 11.64 11.28
N ILE A 432 -5.25 10.33 11.23
CA ILE A 432 -5.59 9.48 10.11
C ILE A 432 -6.72 8.49 10.39
N GLN A 433 -7.30 8.51 11.58
CA GLN A 433 -8.42 7.64 11.95
C GLN A 433 -9.58 7.80 10.98
N SER A 434 -10.14 6.67 10.56
CA SER A 434 -11.35 6.59 9.73
C SER A 434 -12.59 6.56 10.59
N SER A 435 -13.60 7.31 10.17
CA SER A 435 -14.89 7.42 10.87
C SER A 435 -15.90 6.36 10.45
N ALA A 436 -15.67 5.71 9.30
CA ALA A 436 -16.63 4.87 8.60
C ALA A 436 -17.98 5.54 8.26
N ASN A 437 -18.05 6.88 8.32
CA ASN A 437 -19.18 7.63 7.84
C ASN A 437 -18.98 7.98 6.35
N LEU A 438 -19.54 7.19 5.48
CA LEU A 438 -19.44 7.36 4.03
C LEU A 438 -20.51 8.32 3.47
N HIS A 439 -21.32 8.93 4.33
CA HIS A 439 -22.41 9.83 3.94
C HIS A 439 -23.36 9.20 2.90
N LYS A 440 -23.56 7.87 2.99
CA LYS A 440 -24.37 7.06 2.06
C LYS A 440 -23.87 7.03 0.62
N ILE A 441 -22.62 7.42 0.38
CA ILE A 441 -21.99 7.27 -0.93
C ILE A 441 -21.91 5.77 -1.28
N LYS A 442 -22.30 5.42 -2.49
CA LYS A 442 -22.21 4.07 -3.02
C LYS A 442 -20.74 3.64 -3.05
N THR A 443 -20.39 2.71 -2.20
CA THR A 443 -19.01 2.32 -1.96
C THR A 443 -18.84 0.81 -2.01
N PHE A 444 -17.84 0.34 -2.75
CA PHE A 444 -17.35 -1.02 -2.66
C PHE A 444 -16.02 -1.06 -1.92
N ILE A 445 -15.90 -1.96 -0.97
CA ILE A 445 -14.61 -2.41 -0.45
C ILE A 445 -14.41 -3.83 -0.98
N VAL A 446 -13.36 -4.04 -1.75
CA VAL A 446 -12.93 -5.34 -2.27
C VAL A 446 -11.66 -5.74 -1.54
N HIS A 447 -11.66 -6.87 -0.83
CA HIS A 447 -10.52 -7.27 -0.01
C HIS A 447 -10.15 -8.73 -0.25
N GLY A 448 -8.86 -8.98 -0.50
CA GLY A 448 -8.32 -10.33 -0.60
C GLY A 448 -8.23 -10.97 0.78
N LYS A 449 -8.94 -12.07 1.01
CA LYS A 449 -8.94 -12.82 2.28
C LYS A 449 -7.51 -13.21 2.72
N ASN A 450 -6.66 -13.52 1.75
CA ASN A 450 -5.30 -13.99 1.97
C ASN A 450 -4.26 -12.85 1.99
N ASN A 451 -4.69 -11.60 2.13
CA ASN A 451 -3.77 -10.46 2.17
C ASN A 451 -3.00 -10.43 3.51
N VAL A 452 -1.67 -10.56 3.42
CA VAL A 452 -0.78 -10.58 4.59
C VAL A 452 -0.23 -9.20 4.97
N LYS A 453 -0.41 -8.20 4.11
CA LYS A 453 0.05 -6.81 4.32
C LYS A 453 -1.06 -5.95 4.95
N GLN A 454 -2.23 -5.92 4.34
CA GLN A 454 -3.43 -5.29 4.91
C GLN A 454 -4.35 -6.40 5.43
N LEU A 455 -4.25 -6.73 6.70
CA LEU A 455 -5.05 -7.80 7.28
C LEU A 455 -6.53 -7.38 7.36
N ALA A 456 -7.43 -8.12 6.69
CA ALA A 456 -8.87 -7.84 6.70
C ALA A 456 -9.44 -7.75 8.12
N GLU A 457 -8.87 -8.52 9.05
CA GLU A 457 -9.18 -8.56 10.48
C GLU A 457 -8.99 -7.21 11.19
N HIS A 458 -8.03 -6.40 10.73
CA HIS A 458 -7.69 -5.12 11.35
C HIS A 458 -8.13 -3.92 10.52
N THR A 459 -8.59 -4.14 9.30
CA THR A 459 -8.92 -3.10 8.32
C THR A 459 -10.38 -3.16 7.87
N SER A 460 -10.69 -3.87 6.78
CA SER A 460 -12.00 -3.84 6.12
C SER A 460 -13.13 -4.42 6.97
N ARG A 461 -12.93 -5.56 7.63
CA ARG A 461 -14.00 -6.19 8.42
C ARG A 461 -14.48 -5.29 9.56
N PRO A 462 -13.62 -4.77 10.44
CA PRO A 462 -14.07 -3.86 11.50
C PRO A 462 -14.58 -2.52 10.95
N TYR A 463 -14.08 -2.05 9.80
CA TYR A 463 -14.62 -0.85 9.16
C TYR A 463 -16.07 -1.05 8.73
N VAL A 464 -16.40 -2.18 8.11
CA VAL A 464 -17.78 -2.52 7.72
C VAL A 464 -18.69 -2.67 8.94
N ALA A 465 -18.18 -3.29 10.01
CA ALA A 465 -18.91 -3.37 11.27
C ALA A 465 -19.19 -1.97 11.86
N LEU A 466 -18.19 -1.07 11.85
CA LEU A 466 -18.36 0.31 12.32
C LEU A 466 -19.34 1.11 11.44
N ASN A 467 -19.25 0.99 10.11
CA ASN A 467 -20.17 1.63 9.19
C ASN A 467 -21.64 1.22 9.47
N SER A 468 -21.87 -0.05 9.86
CA SER A 468 -23.21 -0.53 10.22
C SER A 468 -23.77 0.13 11.48
N VAL A 469 -22.92 0.67 12.35
CA VAL A 469 -23.35 1.52 13.50
C VAL A 469 -23.66 2.93 13.02
N ILE A 470 -22.78 3.50 12.20
CA ILE A 470 -22.83 4.92 11.82
C ILE A 470 -23.97 5.19 10.84
N GLU A 471 -24.10 4.38 9.79
CA GLU A 471 -25.11 4.60 8.73
C GLU A 471 -26.30 3.65 8.84
N GLY A 472 -26.15 2.56 9.58
CA GLY A 472 -27.23 1.60 9.81
C GLY A 472 -27.82 1.06 8.51
N LYS A 473 -29.16 1.05 8.42
CA LYS A 473 -29.91 0.53 7.25
C LYS A 473 -29.77 1.40 6.00
N GLU A 474 -29.28 2.61 6.12
CA GLU A 474 -29.10 3.53 4.99
C GLU A 474 -27.73 3.41 4.32
N SER A 475 -26.87 2.58 4.88
CA SER A 475 -25.55 2.32 4.31
C SER A 475 -25.62 1.82 2.87
N GLN A 476 -24.83 2.44 2.00
CA GLN A 476 -24.64 2.02 0.62
C GLN A 476 -23.29 1.30 0.43
N LEU A 477 -22.65 0.91 1.52
CA LEU A 477 -21.41 0.13 1.49
C LEU A 477 -21.69 -1.32 1.09
N ARG A 478 -20.86 -1.84 0.19
CA ARG A 478 -20.79 -3.25 -0.20
C ARG A 478 -19.40 -3.78 0.07
N TYR A 479 -19.33 -4.89 0.77
CA TYR A 479 -18.07 -5.55 1.11
C TYR A 479 -17.94 -6.87 0.36
N ILE A 480 -16.90 -6.96 -0.47
CA ILE A 480 -16.58 -8.14 -1.26
C ILE A 480 -15.27 -8.71 -0.72
N GLU A 481 -15.33 -9.88 -0.12
CA GLU A 481 -14.14 -10.59 0.35
C GLU A 481 -13.81 -11.75 -0.59
N VAL A 482 -12.58 -11.78 -1.13
CA VAL A 482 -12.19 -12.70 -2.18
C VAL A 482 -11.22 -13.74 -1.63
N GLU A 483 -11.58 -15.02 -1.70
CA GLU A 483 -10.68 -16.13 -1.36
C GLU A 483 -9.54 -16.24 -2.39
N ASN A 484 -8.39 -16.76 -1.96
CA ASN A 484 -7.19 -16.93 -2.77
C ASN A 484 -6.72 -15.64 -3.47
N ALA A 485 -6.95 -14.49 -2.83
CA ALA A 485 -6.52 -13.18 -3.31
C ALA A 485 -5.71 -12.44 -2.24
N SER A 486 -4.68 -11.73 -2.70
CA SER A 486 -3.74 -10.98 -1.86
C SER A 486 -3.18 -9.81 -2.67
N TYR A 487 -2.36 -8.94 -2.05
CA TYR A 487 -1.58 -7.94 -2.78
C TYR A 487 -0.43 -8.55 -3.60
N LEU A 488 -0.10 -9.82 -3.36
CA LEU A 488 0.97 -10.57 -4.03
C LEU A 488 0.50 -11.32 -5.29
N ASP A 489 -0.72 -11.09 -5.72
CA ASP A 489 -1.28 -11.68 -6.93
C ASP A 489 -0.43 -11.39 -8.18
N GLY A 490 -0.34 -12.36 -9.05
CA GLY A 490 0.47 -12.26 -10.27
C GLY A 490 1.99 -12.28 -10.06
N LYS A 491 2.46 -12.38 -8.81
CA LYS A 491 3.88 -12.58 -8.52
C LYS A 491 4.23 -14.08 -8.58
N VAL A 492 5.33 -14.41 -9.22
CA VAL A 492 5.98 -15.70 -8.98
C VAL A 492 6.63 -15.60 -7.59
N PRO A 493 6.33 -16.48 -6.65
CA PRO A 493 5.86 -17.87 -6.76
C PRO A 493 4.38 -18.10 -6.46
N PHE A 494 3.50 -17.14 -6.55
CA PHE A 494 2.09 -17.25 -6.14
C PHE A 494 1.12 -17.38 -7.32
N ASP A 495 1.63 -17.46 -8.52
CA ASP A 495 0.84 -17.46 -9.76
C ASP A 495 -0.13 -18.67 -9.88
N ASN A 496 0.16 -19.79 -9.20
CA ASN A 496 -0.68 -20.96 -9.16
C ASN A 496 -1.72 -20.97 -8.03
N THR A 497 -1.54 -20.13 -7.01
CA THR A 497 -2.39 -20.12 -5.79
C THR A 497 -3.19 -18.84 -5.62
N LEU A 498 -2.64 -17.68 -5.99
CA LEU A 498 -3.30 -16.38 -5.82
C LEU A 498 -3.88 -15.88 -7.15
N LEU A 499 -5.06 -15.29 -7.05
CA LEU A 499 -5.79 -14.71 -8.17
C LEU A 499 -5.77 -13.19 -8.11
N ALA A 500 -5.88 -12.55 -9.27
CA ALA A 500 -5.80 -11.12 -9.41
C ALA A 500 -6.95 -10.40 -8.70
N ILE A 501 -6.65 -9.74 -7.59
CA ILE A 501 -7.63 -8.93 -6.85
C ILE A 501 -8.13 -7.75 -7.70
N ASP A 502 -7.30 -7.23 -8.60
CA ASP A 502 -7.66 -6.14 -9.49
C ASP A 502 -8.85 -6.48 -10.41
N TYR A 503 -9.03 -7.77 -10.79
CA TYR A 503 -10.22 -8.22 -11.53
C TYR A 503 -11.52 -7.89 -10.77
N TYR A 504 -11.54 -8.11 -9.47
CA TYR A 504 -12.71 -7.82 -8.64
C TYR A 504 -12.89 -6.33 -8.35
N GLY A 505 -11.80 -5.57 -8.40
CA GLY A 505 -11.87 -4.12 -8.38
C GLY A 505 -12.55 -3.57 -9.64
N GLU A 506 -12.17 -4.08 -10.82
CA GLU A 506 -12.82 -3.73 -12.10
C GLU A 506 -14.29 -4.17 -12.13
N ASP A 507 -14.61 -5.40 -11.69
CA ASP A 507 -15.99 -5.90 -11.62
C ASP A 507 -16.85 -5.04 -10.67
N ALA A 508 -16.31 -4.63 -9.53
CA ALA A 508 -16.99 -3.69 -8.63
C ALA A 508 -17.22 -2.31 -9.26
N MET A 509 -16.26 -1.82 -10.07
CA MET A 509 -16.43 -0.57 -10.83
C MET A 509 -17.54 -0.72 -11.88
N GLU A 510 -17.66 -1.87 -12.57
CA GLU A 510 -18.75 -2.12 -13.53
C GLU A 510 -20.13 -2.12 -12.83
N TRP A 511 -20.23 -2.75 -11.65
CA TRP A 511 -21.47 -2.71 -10.85
C TRP A 511 -21.81 -1.29 -10.40
N LEU A 512 -20.82 -0.54 -9.93
CA LEU A 512 -21.00 0.84 -9.51
C LEU A 512 -21.46 1.72 -10.69
N TRP A 513 -20.79 1.58 -11.84
CA TRP A 513 -21.14 2.29 -13.07
C TRP A 513 -22.55 1.98 -13.55
N ALA A 514 -22.92 0.70 -13.62
CA ALA A 514 -24.27 0.27 -14.02
C ALA A 514 -25.34 0.79 -13.06
N ASN A 515 -25.05 0.86 -11.77
CA ASN A 515 -25.97 1.45 -10.80
C ASN A 515 -26.16 2.96 -11.03
N LEU A 516 -25.08 3.70 -11.25
CA LEU A 516 -25.11 5.16 -11.38
C LEU A 516 -25.67 5.63 -12.74
N THR A 517 -25.48 4.84 -13.79
CA THR A 517 -25.90 5.21 -15.15
C THR A 517 -27.22 4.59 -15.59
N ASN A 518 -27.53 3.39 -15.11
CA ASN A 518 -28.67 2.60 -15.54
C ASN A 518 -29.63 2.20 -14.39
N ASN A 519 -29.39 2.70 -13.17
CA ASN A 519 -30.16 2.33 -11.97
C ASN A 519 -30.18 0.83 -11.65
N THR A 520 -29.17 0.08 -12.07
CA THR A 520 -29.02 -1.34 -11.72
C THR A 520 -28.85 -1.48 -10.20
N THR A 521 -29.56 -2.41 -9.56
CA THR A 521 -29.40 -2.65 -8.13
C THR A 521 -27.99 -3.13 -7.81
N LEU A 522 -27.32 -2.54 -6.81
CA LEU A 522 -26.01 -2.99 -6.34
C LEU A 522 -26.07 -4.42 -5.80
N PRO A 523 -25.03 -5.24 -6.01
CA PRO A 523 -24.93 -6.56 -5.41
C PRO A 523 -24.88 -6.47 -3.89
N GLU A 524 -25.22 -7.58 -3.22
CA GLU A 524 -25.09 -7.70 -1.78
C GLU A 524 -23.63 -7.98 -1.38
N SER A 525 -23.27 -7.63 -0.13
CA SER A 525 -21.95 -7.95 0.43
C SER A 525 -21.75 -9.47 0.50
N GLN A 526 -20.60 -9.97 0.04
CA GLN A 526 -20.42 -11.39 -0.19
C GLN A 526 -18.96 -11.85 -0.10
N VAL A 527 -18.79 -13.14 0.18
CA VAL A 527 -17.54 -13.87 -0.04
C VAL A 527 -17.53 -14.42 -1.46
N ILE A 528 -16.47 -14.19 -2.20
CA ILE A 528 -16.24 -14.84 -3.49
C ILE A 528 -15.34 -16.04 -3.29
N ARG A 529 -15.89 -17.24 -3.52
CA ARG A 529 -15.15 -18.50 -3.41
C ARG A 529 -14.51 -18.83 -4.74
N THR A 530 -13.25 -18.49 -4.85
CA THR A 530 -12.46 -18.71 -6.06
C THR A 530 -11.79 -20.08 -6.08
N LYS A 531 -11.32 -20.49 -7.25
CA LYS A 531 -10.49 -21.70 -7.41
C LYS A 531 -9.09 -21.28 -7.85
N PRO A 532 -8.03 -21.65 -7.11
CA PRO A 532 -6.66 -21.45 -7.57
C PRO A 532 -6.42 -22.06 -8.95
N ARG A 533 -5.49 -21.49 -9.71
CA ARG A 533 -5.13 -22.00 -11.05
C ARG A 533 -4.51 -23.39 -11.00
N GLY A 534 -3.81 -23.69 -9.89
CA GLY A 534 -3.04 -24.93 -9.75
C GLY A 534 -1.84 -24.99 -10.68
N GLY A 535 -1.28 -26.19 -10.85
CA GLY A 535 -0.07 -26.40 -11.64
C GLY A 535 1.20 -26.03 -10.87
N ASN A 536 2.33 -25.98 -11.59
CA ASN A 536 3.63 -25.67 -11.01
C ASN A 536 3.85 -24.15 -10.99
N ILE A 537 4.54 -23.67 -9.98
CA ILE A 537 4.98 -22.28 -9.84
C ILE A 537 5.72 -21.80 -11.09
N GLY A 538 5.41 -20.61 -11.55
CA GLY A 538 5.95 -20.02 -12.78
C GLY A 538 5.46 -20.66 -14.08
N ARG A 539 4.60 -21.69 -13.97
CA ARG A 539 3.98 -22.41 -15.09
C ARG A 539 2.50 -22.70 -14.83
N ALA A 540 1.84 -21.86 -14.05
CA ALA A 540 0.42 -22.01 -13.79
C ALA A 540 -0.38 -21.95 -15.10
N PRO A 541 -1.45 -22.76 -15.24
CA PRO A 541 -2.36 -22.70 -16.39
C PRO A 541 -2.90 -21.28 -16.60
N GLN A 542 -3.37 -20.95 -17.78
CA GLN A 542 -4.04 -19.67 -18.01
C GLN A 542 -5.29 -19.56 -17.11
N VAL A 543 -5.54 -18.33 -16.67
CA VAL A 543 -6.75 -18.01 -15.88
C VAL A 543 -7.99 -18.26 -16.75
N THR A 544 -8.97 -18.94 -16.18
CA THR A 544 -10.27 -19.22 -16.80
C THR A 544 -11.41 -18.58 -16.01
N THR A 545 -12.61 -18.58 -16.56
CA THR A 545 -13.83 -18.12 -15.87
C THR A 545 -14.17 -18.97 -14.62
N GLU A 546 -13.68 -20.20 -14.54
CA GLU A 546 -13.84 -21.03 -13.34
C GLU A 546 -12.96 -20.56 -12.17
N ASN A 547 -11.82 -19.93 -12.47
CA ASN A 547 -10.96 -19.35 -11.46
C ASN A 547 -11.53 -18.01 -10.96
N LEU A 548 -11.99 -17.16 -11.90
CA LEU A 548 -12.49 -15.81 -11.63
C LEU A 548 -14.03 -15.82 -11.57
N VAL A 549 -14.58 -16.25 -10.45
CA VAL A 549 -16.02 -16.19 -10.20
C VAL A 549 -16.42 -14.71 -10.03
N PRO A 550 -17.31 -14.15 -10.88
CA PRO A 550 -17.67 -12.73 -10.79
C PRO A 550 -18.50 -12.42 -9.54
N ILE A 551 -18.57 -11.13 -9.19
CA ILE A 551 -19.46 -10.62 -8.14
C ILE A 551 -20.92 -10.91 -8.55
N SER A 552 -21.65 -11.65 -7.72
CA SER A 552 -23.06 -11.98 -7.96
C SER A 552 -23.98 -10.90 -7.46
N GLN A 553 -24.98 -10.50 -8.25
CA GLN A 553 -26.00 -9.57 -7.78
C GLN A 553 -26.77 -10.15 -6.58
N LYS A 554 -27.02 -11.46 -6.61
CA LYS A 554 -27.70 -12.21 -5.55
C LYS A 554 -26.82 -13.42 -5.21
N PRO A 555 -25.90 -13.29 -4.25
CA PRO A 555 -25.05 -14.39 -3.83
C PRO A 555 -25.87 -15.50 -3.16
N ASP A 556 -25.30 -16.70 -3.13
CA ASP A 556 -25.85 -17.80 -2.32
C ASP A 556 -25.90 -17.36 -0.84
N SER A 557 -26.87 -17.87 -0.11
CA SER A 557 -27.03 -17.57 1.32
C SER A 557 -25.80 -17.95 2.16
N ASN A 558 -25.02 -18.94 1.69
CA ASN A 558 -23.77 -19.38 2.30
C ASN A 558 -22.57 -18.47 2.02
N ASP A 559 -22.74 -17.51 1.11
CA ASP A 559 -21.69 -16.55 0.75
C ASP A 559 -22.03 -15.12 1.19
N LEU A 560 -23.24 -14.93 1.73
CA LEU A 560 -23.75 -13.62 2.10
C LEU A 560 -23.07 -13.08 3.37
N ILE A 561 -22.41 -11.94 3.26
CA ILE A 561 -21.88 -11.18 4.39
C ILE A 561 -22.98 -10.24 4.92
N LYS A 562 -23.16 -10.20 6.23
CA LYS A 562 -24.14 -9.35 6.89
C LYS A 562 -23.46 -8.47 7.93
N ALA A 563 -23.77 -7.18 7.93
CA ALA A 563 -23.30 -6.25 8.95
C ALA A 563 -24.49 -5.52 9.57
N ASN A 564 -24.53 -5.49 10.90
CA ASN A 564 -25.59 -4.82 11.64
C ASN A 564 -25.13 -4.47 13.06
N ASN A 565 -25.45 -3.26 13.52
CA ASN A 565 -25.24 -2.80 14.91
C ASN A 565 -23.82 -3.07 15.46
N GLY A 566 -22.79 -2.90 14.62
CA GLY A 566 -21.39 -3.13 15.03
C GLY A 566 -20.92 -4.57 14.95
N GLY A 567 -21.76 -5.48 14.50
CA GLY A 567 -21.41 -6.84 14.18
C GLY A 567 -21.25 -7.05 12.68
N ILE A 568 -20.32 -7.92 12.29
CA ILE A 568 -20.19 -8.43 10.94
C ILE A 568 -20.19 -9.95 10.97
N PHE A 569 -21.07 -10.57 10.18
CA PHE A 569 -21.09 -12.02 9.93
C PHE A 569 -20.35 -12.32 8.64
N ILE A 570 -19.33 -13.16 8.73
CA ILE A 570 -18.56 -13.69 7.59
C ILE A 570 -18.83 -15.21 7.50
N PRO A 571 -19.32 -15.72 6.38
CA PRO A 571 -19.82 -17.10 6.27
C PRO A 571 -18.70 -18.14 6.02
N TYR A 572 -17.69 -18.18 6.89
CA TYR A 572 -16.61 -19.19 6.87
C TYR A 572 -16.86 -20.33 7.83
#